data_45a79fb107826817e0f5941183f064c5
#
_entry.id   45a79fb107826817e0f5941183f064c5
#
_cell.length_a   1.000
_cell.length_b   1.000
_cell.length_c   1.000
_cell.angle_alpha   90.00
_cell.angle_beta   90.00
_cell.angle_gamma   90.00
#
_symmetry.space_group_name_H-M   'P 1'
#
loop_
_entity.id
_entity.type
_entity.pdbx_description
1 polymer ?
#
loop_
_entity_poly.entity_id
_entity_poly.type
_entity_poly.pdbx_seq_one_letter_code
_entity_poly.pdbx_strand_id
1 'polypeptide(L)'
;MHGHSNHINSVAFSPDGKTLASGSDNQTVRLWDINTGECCNILHGYSSAIRSVAFSPDGKTLASGSIDQTVRLWDINSGECLNVLHGHSNWVCSVAFNPDGKTLASGSADQTVRLWDINSGECCNTLQECNGSINSVAFSPDRKTLAGSGEDGTIKLWDVKTANCLKTLRADRPYEGMNITGVTGLSKAEKATLKALGAVEEGEM
;
A
#
# COMPACT_ATOMS: atom_id res chain seq x y z
N MET A 1 -6.72 24.77 -19.33
CA MET A 1 -6.54 23.34 -18.97
C MET A 1 -7.27 23.06 -17.67
N HIS A 2 -8.08 22.00 -17.62
CA HIS A 2 -8.77 21.65 -16.38
C HIS A 2 -8.05 20.43 -15.75
N GLY A 3 -7.57 20.62 -14.52
CA GLY A 3 -6.99 19.55 -13.71
C GLY A 3 -8.05 18.64 -13.06
N HIS A 4 -7.66 17.90 -12.05
CA HIS A 4 -8.61 17.20 -11.20
C HIS A 4 -9.55 18.18 -10.48
N SER A 5 -10.80 17.77 -10.26
CA SER A 5 -11.81 18.58 -9.56
C SER A 5 -11.87 18.30 -8.05
N ASN A 6 -11.00 17.41 -7.53
CA ASN A 6 -10.93 17.04 -6.11
C ASN A 6 -9.48 16.71 -5.72
N HIS A 7 -9.27 16.30 -4.44
CA HIS A 7 -7.95 15.99 -3.92
C HIS A 7 -7.20 14.96 -4.77
N ILE A 8 -5.90 15.16 -4.93
CA ILE A 8 -4.99 14.21 -5.57
C ILE A 8 -4.32 13.42 -4.46
N ASN A 9 -4.50 12.10 -4.46
CA ASN A 9 -4.00 11.21 -3.40
C ASN A 9 -2.67 10.55 -3.75
N SER A 10 -2.37 10.42 -5.05
CA SER A 10 -1.19 9.69 -5.50
C SER A 10 -0.71 10.21 -6.83
N VAL A 11 0.61 10.25 -7.00
CA VAL A 11 1.29 10.54 -8.27
C VAL A 11 2.40 9.52 -8.50
N ALA A 12 2.67 9.21 -9.77
CA ALA A 12 3.78 8.33 -10.16
C ALA A 12 4.35 8.78 -11.51
N PHE A 13 5.69 8.79 -11.62
CA PHE A 13 6.36 8.99 -12.90
C PHE A 13 6.47 7.67 -13.67
N SER A 14 6.33 7.74 -14.99
CA SER A 14 6.72 6.64 -15.87
C SER A 14 8.24 6.39 -15.78
N PRO A 15 8.72 5.15 -16.01
CA PRO A 15 10.15 4.84 -15.92
C PRO A 15 11.03 5.65 -16.87
N ASP A 16 10.51 6.11 -18.01
CA ASP A 16 11.20 6.97 -18.97
C ASP A 16 11.14 8.47 -18.62
N GLY A 17 10.41 8.82 -17.55
CA GLY A 17 10.26 10.19 -17.05
C GLY A 17 9.41 11.12 -17.92
N LYS A 18 8.70 10.61 -18.94
CA LYS A 18 7.95 11.43 -19.89
C LYS A 18 6.50 11.64 -19.50
N THR A 19 5.94 10.71 -18.72
CA THR A 19 4.53 10.74 -18.30
C THR A 19 4.43 10.76 -16.78
N LEU A 20 3.51 11.56 -16.25
CA LEU A 20 3.07 11.52 -14.86
C LEU A 20 1.65 10.95 -14.81
N ALA A 21 1.40 10.02 -13.91
CA ALA A 21 0.05 9.59 -13.56
C ALA A 21 -0.38 10.25 -12.25
N SER A 22 -1.64 10.61 -12.13
CA SER A 22 -2.25 11.13 -10.90
C SER A 22 -3.60 10.50 -10.63
N GLY A 23 -3.81 10.02 -9.39
CA GLY A 23 -5.07 9.44 -8.90
C GLY A 23 -5.78 10.39 -7.95
N SER A 24 -7.10 10.53 -8.07
CA SER A 24 -7.87 11.56 -7.37
C SER A 24 -9.17 11.05 -6.76
N ASP A 25 -9.66 11.79 -5.76
CA ASP A 25 -10.99 11.61 -5.17
C ASP A 25 -12.13 11.87 -6.19
N ASN A 26 -11.84 12.51 -7.32
CA ASN A 26 -12.82 12.68 -8.40
C ASN A 26 -13.02 11.41 -9.25
N GLN A 27 -12.54 10.25 -8.79
CA GLN A 27 -12.76 8.93 -9.41
C GLN A 27 -12.08 8.79 -10.79
N THR A 28 -11.03 9.57 -11.05
CA THR A 28 -10.24 9.45 -12.28
C THR A 28 -8.76 9.30 -12.00
N VAL A 29 -8.08 8.63 -12.91
CA VAL A 29 -6.64 8.75 -13.09
C VAL A 29 -6.39 9.61 -14.31
N ARG A 30 -5.43 10.55 -14.23
CA ARG A 30 -4.99 11.36 -15.35
C ARG A 30 -3.55 11.07 -15.70
N LEU A 31 -3.26 11.06 -17.00
CA LEU A 31 -1.91 10.95 -17.54
C LEU A 31 -1.52 12.32 -18.12
N TRP A 32 -0.32 12.76 -17.78
CA TRP A 32 0.20 14.08 -18.15
C TRP A 32 1.51 13.94 -18.89
N ASP A 33 1.67 14.63 -19.99
CA ASP A 33 2.96 14.79 -20.64
C ASP A 33 3.81 15.78 -19.83
N ILE A 34 5.01 15.36 -19.41
CA ILE A 34 5.88 16.16 -18.54
C ILE A 34 6.45 17.39 -19.27
N ASN A 35 6.69 17.28 -20.57
CA ASN A 35 7.30 18.37 -21.33
C ASN A 35 6.30 19.50 -21.61
N THR A 36 5.06 19.13 -21.94
CA THR A 36 4.01 20.09 -22.31
C THR A 36 3.14 20.51 -21.12
N GLY A 37 3.10 19.70 -20.05
CA GLY A 37 2.17 19.84 -18.94
C GLY A 37 0.72 19.56 -19.29
N GLU A 38 0.45 19.00 -20.47
CA GLU A 38 -0.90 18.70 -20.95
C GLU A 38 -1.39 17.35 -20.46
N CYS A 39 -2.69 17.25 -20.19
CA CYS A 39 -3.35 16.00 -19.88
C CYS A 39 -3.56 15.20 -21.18
N CYS A 40 -2.81 14.12 -21.36
CA CYS A 40 -2.87 13.27 -22.55
C CYS A 40 -4.06 12.31 -22.51
N ASN A 41 -4.43 11.82 -21.31
CA ASN A 41 -5.49 10.83 -21.16
C ASN A 41 -6.17 10.94 -19.79
N ILE A 42 -7.43 10.51 -19.74
CA ILE A 42 -8.22 10.42 -18.50
C ILE A 42 -8.82 9.02 -18.44
N LEU A 43 -8.41 8.24 -17.43
CA LEU A 43 -8.87 6.87 -17.23
C LEU A 43 -10.09 6.89 -16.32
N HIS A 44 -11.19 6.38 -16.84
CA HIS A 44 -12.50 6.35 -16.20
C HIS A 44 -12.93 4.92 -15.87
N GLY A 45 -13.92 4.78 -14.98
CA GLY A 45 -14.55 3.46 -14.71
C GLY A 45 -14.58 3.08 -13.24
N TYR A 46 -14.04 3.92 -12.38
CA TYR A 46 -14.12 3.72 -10.94
C TYR A 46 -15.45 4.20 -10.37
N SER A 47 -15.91 3.54 -9.31
CA SER A 47 -17.09 4.00 -8.55
C SER A 47 -16.72 4.80 -7.30
N SER A 48 -15.42 4.97 -7.01
CA SER A 48 -14.94 5.73 -5.86
C SER A 48 -13.53 6.30 -6.08
N ALA A 49 -13.00 6.99 -5.07
CA ALA A 49 -11.71 7.67 -5.09
C ALA A 49 -10.52 6.73 -5.38
N ILE A 50 -9.53 7.25 -6.09
CA ILE A 50 -8.26 6.57 -6.34
C ILE A 50 -7.28 6.93 -5.23
N ARG A 51 -6.71 5.92 -4.57
CA ARG A 51 -5.78 6.08 -3.44
C ARG A 51 -4.33 5.93 -3.84
N SER A 52 -4.04 5.12 -4.86
CA SER A 52 -2.66 4.82 -5.26
C SER A 52 -2.58 4.55 -6.75
N VAL A 53 -1.49 4.98 -7.38
CA VAL A 53 -1.12 4.65 -8.77
C VAL A 53 0.34 4.24 -8.84
N ALA A 54 0.67 3.30 -9.72
CA ALA A 54 2.04 2.86 -9.97
C ALA A 54 2.22 2.44 -11.42
N PHE A 55 3.35 2.82 -12.05
CA PHE A 55 3.73 2.32 -13.37
C PHE A 55 4.43 0.96 -13.27
N SER A 56 4.19 0.11 -14.25
CA SER A 56 5.01 -1.08 -14.48
C SER A 56 6.45 -0.69 -14.82
N PRO A 57 7.45 -1.56 -14.54
CA PRO A 57 8.86 -1.26 -14.82
C PRO A 57 9.17 -1.00 -16.30
N ASP A 58 8.36 -1.54 -17.22
CA ASP A 58 8.49 -1.30 -18.67
C ASP A 58 7.70 -0.05 -19.14
N GLY A 59 6.95 0.59 -18.26
CA GLY A 59 6.16 1.79 -18.54
C GLY A 59 4.91 1.58 -19.39
N LYS A 60 4.55 0.34 -19.73
CA LYS A 60 3.41 0.07 -20.60
C LYS A 60 2.08 -0.06 -19.87
N THR A 61 2.13 -0.42 -18.60
CA THR A 61 0.95 -0.64 -17.76
C THR A 61 0.97 0.30 -16.56
N LEU A 62 -0.20 0.79 -16.18
CA LEU A 62 -0.43 1.48 -14.91
C LEU A 62 -1.33 0.62 -14.04
N ALA A 63 -0.98 0.47 -12.77
CA ALA A 63 -1.87 -0.05 -11.75
C ALA A 63 -2.48 1.09 -10.94
N SER A 64 -3.71 0.92 -10.51
CA SER A 64 -4.42 1.87 -9.66
C SER A 64 -5.24 1.14 -8.59
N GLY A 65 -5.15 1.59 -7.35
CA GLY A 65 -5.93 1.10 -6.21
C GLY A 65 -7.01 2.11 -5.82
N SER A 66 -8.21 1.62 -5.55
CA SER A 66 -9.38 2.46 -5.28
C SER A 66 -10.11 2.10 -3.98
N ILE A 67 -10.86 3.07 -3.46
CA ILE A 67 -11.83 2.89 -2.38
C ILE A 67 -12.97 1.95 -2.82
N ASP A 68 -13.19 1.74 -4.12
CA ASP A 68 -14.16 0.77 -4.63
C ASP A 68 -13.73 -0.70 -4.47
N GLN A 69 -12.63 -0.95 -3.73
CA GLN A 69 -12.10 -2.28 -3.38
C GLN A 69 -11.42 -3.01 -4.56
N THR A 70 -11.24 -2.33 -5.69
CA THR A 70 -10.61 -2.92 -6.87
C THR A 70 -9.20 -2.37 -7.10
N VAL A 71 -8.38 -3.19 -7.73
CA VAL A 71 -7.18 -2.75 -8.43
C VAL A 71 -7.47 -2.83 -9.92
N ARG A 72 -7.09 -1.81 -10.69
CA ARG A 72 -7.24 -1.81 -12.15
C ARG A 72 -5.89 -1.71 -12.82
N LEU A 73 -5.76 -2.42 -13.92
CA LEU A 73 -4.59 -2.39 -14.81
C LEU A 73 -5.00 -1.68 -16.10
N TRP A 74 -4.18 -0.76 -16.56
CA TRP A 74 -4.46 0.10 -17.71
C TRP A 74 -3.32 0.03 -18.71
N ASP A 75 -3.63 -0.07 -19.99
CA ASP A 75 -2.65 0.18 -21.05
C ASP A 75 -2.43 1.68 -21.18
N ILE A 76 -1.17 2.10 -21.10
CA ILE A 76 -0.81 3.53 -21.10
C ILE A 76 -1.04 4.18 -22.47
N ASN A 77 -0.84 3.44 -23.56
CA ASN A 77 -0.93 4.00 -24.89
C ASN A 77 -2.38 4.14 -25.34
N SER A 78 -3.21 3.11 -25.12
CA SER A 78 -4.63 3.16 -25.51
C SER A 78 -5.54 3.81 -24.46
N GLY A 79 -5.13 3.77 -23.17
CA GLY A 79 -5.96 4.18 -22.05
C GLY A 79 -7.06 3.17 -21.71
N GLU A 80 -7.01 1.98 -22.28
CA GLU A 80 -7.98 0.92 -22.03
C GLU A 80 -7.72 0.20 -20.71
N CYS A 81 -8.80 -0.19 -20.02
CA CYS A 81 -8.70 -1.03 -18.85
C CYS A 81 -8.45 -2.47 -19.28
N LEU A 82 -7.23 -2.97 -19.02
CA LEU A 82 -6.82 -4.33 -19.35
C LEU A 82 -7.46 -5.36 -18.42
N ASN A 83 -7.53 -5.02 -17.12
CA ASN A 83 -8.07 -5.94 -16.11
C ASN A 83 -8.60 -5.19 -14.88
N VAL A 84 -9.59 -5.79 -14.21
CA VAL A 84 -10.12 -5.37 -12.92
C VAL A 84 -9.92 -6.51 -11.94
N LEU A 85 -9.00 -6.32 -10.98
CA LEU A 85 -8.64 -7.33 -10.00
C LEU A 85 -9.57 -7.22 -8.80
N HIS A 86 -10.36 -8.24 -8.58
CA HIS A 86 -11.32 -8.34 -7.49
C HIS A 86 -10.80 -9.27 -6.38
N GLY A 87 -11.13 -8.96 -5.13
CA GLY A 87 -10.80 -9.84 -4.01
C GLY A 87 -10.61 -9.11 -2.69
N HIS A 88 -10.13 -7.87 -2.69
CA HIS A 88 -10.14 -7.06 -1.49
C HIS A 88 -11.58 -6.78 -1.03
N SER A 89 -11.79 -6.81 0.29
CA SER A 89 -13.10 -6.54 0.91
C SER A 89 -13.22 -5.14 1.50
N ASN A 90 -12.17 -4.30 1.33
CA ASN A 90 -12.15 -2.91 1.74
C ASN A 90 -11.21 -2.11 0.82
N TRP A 91 -11.05 -0.82 1.09
CA TRP A 91 -10.27 0.14 0.31
C TRP A 91 -8.87 -0.40 -0.04
N VAL A 92 -8.47 -0.26 -1.28
CA VAL A 92 -7.09 -0.51 -1.71
C VAL A 92 -6.29 0.77 -1.52
N CYS A 93 -5.42 0.77 -0.51
CA CYS A 93 -4.68 1.96 -0.08
C CYS A 93 -3.40 2.18 -0.88
N SER A 94 -2.76 1.10 -1.33
CA SER A 94 -1.45 1.15 -1.99
C SER A 94 -1.32 0.04 -3.02
N VAL A 95 -0.65 0.36 -4.15
CA VAL A 95 -0.25 -0.62 -5.16
C VAL A 95 1.22 -0.43 -5.53
N ALA A 96 1.93 -1.52 -5.80
CA ALA A 96 3.33 -1.49 -6.22
C ALA A 96 3.63 -2.65 -7.17
N PHE A 97 4.32 -2.37 -8.27
CA PHE A 97 4.86 -3.41 -9.15
C PHE A 97 6.14 -4.01 -8.56
N ASN A 98 6.28 -5.31 -8.67
CA ASN A 98 7.57 -5.96 -8.53
C ASN A 98 8.48 -5.50 -9.69
N PRO A 99 9.78 -5.22 -9.44
CA PRO A 99 10.72 -4.89 -10.52
C PRO A 99 10.89 -5.97 -11.61
N ASP A 100 10.33 -7.17 -11.43
CA ASP A 100 10.25 -8.19 -12.48
C ASP A 100 9.17 -7.90 -13.54
N GLY A 101 8.24 -6.97 -13.26
CA GLY A 101 7.12 -6.61 -14.12
C GLY A 101 6.01 -7.66 -14.23
N LYS A 102 6.11 -8.77 -13.49
CA LYS A 102 5.15 -9.88 -13.57
C LYS A 102 4.17 -9.92 -12.41
N THR A 103 4.55 -9.34 -11.29
CA THR A 103 3.78 -9.38 -10.06
C THR A 103 3.43 -7.97 -9.61
N LEU A 104 2.21 -7.78 -9.11
CA LEU A 104 1.76 -6.56 -8.44
C LEU A 104 1.41 -6.90 -6.99
N ALA A 105 1.76 -6.02 -6.07
CA ALA A 105 1.26 -6.04 -4.69
C ALA A 105 0.20 -4.96 -4.49
N SER A 106 -0.83 -5.29 -3.72
CA SER A 106 -1.80 -4.31 -3.22
C SER A 106 -2.00 -4.45 -1.72
N GLY A 107 -1.93 -3.32 -1.01
CA GLY A 107 -2.24 -3.23 0.42
C GLY A 107 -3.61 -2.61 0.63
N SER A 108 -4.36 -3.14 1.59
CA SER A 108 -5.77 -2.78 1.77
C SER A 108 -6.14 -2.52 3.24
N ALA A 109 -7.20 -1.74 3.42
CA ALA A 109 -7.88 -1.56 4.70
C ALA A 109 -8.59 -2.84 5.18
N ASP A 110 -8.64 -3.90 4.37
CA ASP A 110 -9.07 -5.23 4.79
C ASP A 110 -8.00 -6.01 5.57
N GLN A 111 -6.89 -5.35 5.93
CA GLN A 111 -5.76 -5.90 6.71
C GLN A 111 -4.92 -6.92 5.94
N THR A 112 -5.09 -7.01 4.62
CA THR A 112 -4.33 -7.94 3.79
C THR A 112 -3.42 -7.21 2.81
N VAL A 113 -2.35 -7.90 2.42
CA VAL A 113 -1.61 -7.62 1.19
C VAL A 113 -1.90 -8.76 0.22
N ARG A 114 -2.25 -8.43 -1.02
CA ARG A 114 -2.44 -9.41 -2.09
C ARG A 114 -1.36 -9.29 -3.15
N LEU A 115 -0.91 -10.43 -3.65
CA LEU A 115 0.00 -10.55 -4.78
C LEU A 115 -0.79 -11.06 -5.99
N TRP A 116 -0.64 -10.36 -7.11
CA TRP A 116 -1.38 -10.61 -8.34
C TRP A 116 -0.42 -10.94 -9.48
N ASP A 117 -0.72 -11.95 -10.27
CA ASP A 117 -0.08 -12.14 -11.56
C ASP A 117 -0.68 -11.16 -12.57
N ILE A 118 0.18 -10.37 -13.22
CA ILE A 118 -0.25 -9.29 -14.13
C ILE A 118 -0.88 -9.83 -15.41
N ASN A 119 -0.42 -10.99 -15.89
CA ASN A 119 -0.89 -11.54 -17.15
C ASN A 119 -2.25 -12.22 -17.01
N SER A 120 -2.43 -13.03 -15.95
CA SER A 120 -3.70 -13.71 -15.70
C SER A 120 -4.72 -12.86 -14.95
N GLY A 121 -4.26 -11.88 -14.17
CA GLY A 121 -5.09 -11.10 -13.24
C GLY A 121 -5.48 -11.88 -11.99
N GLU A 122 -4.94 -13.06 -11.77
CA GLU A 122 -5.27 -13.91 -10.63
C GLU A 122 -4.48 -13.50 -9.37
N CYS A 123 -5.13 -13.66 -8.21
CA CYS A 123 -4.47 -13.50 -6.93
C CYS A 123 -3.63 -14.74 -6.61
N CYS A 124 -2.29 -14.59 -6.67
CA CYS A 124 -1.36 -15.67 -6.36
C CYS A 124 -1.26 -15.97 -4.87
N ASN A 125 -1.25 -14.91 -4.04
CA ASN A 125 -1.09 -15.02 -2.59
C ASN A 125 -1.85 -13.92 -1.86
N THR A 126 -2.29 -14.23 -0.63
CA THR A 126 -2.87 -13.28 0.33
C THR A 126 -2.10 -13.34 1.63
N LEU A 127 -1.47 -12.23 2.03
CA LEU A 127 -0.68 -12.08 3.25
C LEU A 127 -1.57 -11.42 4.31
N GLN A 128 -1.81 -12.09 5.44
CA GLN A 128 -2.84 -11.72 6.43
C GLN A 128 -2.30 -11.34 7.82
N GLU A 129 -1.00 -11.33 8.03
CA GLU A 129 -0.41 -11.16 9.38
C GLU A 129 -0.45 -9.74 9.95
N CYS A 130 -1.33 -8.86 9.47
CA CYS A 130 -1.41 -7.47 9.90
C CYS A 130 -2.62 -7.21 10.81
N ASN A 131 -2.44 -6.38 11.85
CA ASN A 131 -3.48 -6.01 12.81
C ASN A 131 -4.02 -4.60 12.53
N GLY A 132 -4.37 -4.30 11.29
CA GLY A 132 -4.89 -3.00 10.87
C GLY A 132 -4.74 -2.80 9.37
N SER A 133 -5.27 -1.69 8.88
CA SER A 133 -5.18 -1.31 7.46
C SER A 133 -3.73 -1.29 6.99
N ILE A 134 -3.48 -1.78 5.79
CA ILE A 134 -2.18 -1.67 5.12
C ILE A 134 -2.16 -0.39 4.30
N ASN A 135 -1.37 0.57 4.76
CA ASN A 135 -1.33 1.91 4.18
C ASN A 135 -0.35 2.04 3.01
N SER A 136 0.73 1.24 3.01
CA SER A 136 1.74 1.28 1.95
C SER A 136 2.37 -0.08 1.74
N VAL A 137 2.70 -0.40 0.49
CA VAL A 137 3.48 -1.58 0.10
C VAL A 137 4.61 -1.18 -0.84
N ALA A 138 5.75 -1.86 -0.74
CA ALA A 138 6.91 -1.64 -1.60
C ALA A 138 7.71 -2.93 -1.79
N PHE A 139 8.12 -3.20 -3.02
CA PHE A 139 9.08 -4.28 -3.29
C PHE A 139 10.52 -3.82 -3.12
N SER A 140 11.38 -4.71 -2.65
CA SER A 140 12.81 -4.50 -2.66
C SER A 140 13.35 -4.54 -4.11
N PRO A 141 14.41 -3.76 -4.41
CA PRO A 141 15.00 -3.75 -5.75
C PRO A 141 15.52 -5.11 -6.22
N ASP A 142 15.90 -6.00 -5.29
CA ASP A 142 16.35 -7.38 -5.57
C ASP A 142 15.20 -8.35 -5.87
N ARG A 143 13.94 -7.88 -5.82
CA ARG A 143 12.71 -8.64 -6.12
C ARG A 143 12.35 -9.74 -5.12
N LYS A 144 13.08 -9.84 -3.99
CA LYS A 144 12.93 -10.96 -3.06
C LYS A 144 12.01 -10.64 -1.89
N THR A 145 11.93 -9.37 -1.52
CA THR A 145 11.22 -8.95 -0.32
C THR A 145 10.12 -7.94 -0.66
N LEU A 146 8.98 -8.11 -0.02
CA LEU A 146 7.90 -7.13 -0.01
C LEU A 146 7.81 -6.53 1.39
N ALA A 147 7.75 -5.21 1.48
CA ALA A 147 7.46 -4.48 2.71
C ALA A 147 6.02 -3.99 2.71
N GLY A 148 5.36 -4.01 3.86
CA GLY A 148 4.05 -3.39 4.07
C GLY A 148 4.02 -2.68 5.40
N SER A 149 3.51 -1.45 5.43
CA SER A 149 3.29 -0.67 6.65
C SER A 149 1.80 -0.63 6.99
N GLY A 150 1.50 -0.87 8.27
CA GLY A 150 0.13 -0.91 8.77
C GLY A 150 -0.19 0.21 9.77
N GLU A 151 -1.49 0.37 10.07
CA GLU A 151 -1.99 1.29 11.11
C GLU A 151 -1.57 0.86 12.51
N ASP A 152 -1.16 -0.39 12.71
CA ASP A 152 -0.66 -0.92 13.99
C ASP A 152 0.76 -0.42 14.34
N GLY A 153 1.32 0.47 13.52
CA GLY A 153 2.67 1.04 13.69
C GLY A 153 3.78 0.05 13.37
N THR A 154 3.49 -1.06 12.68
CA THR A 154 4.49 -2.03 12.26
C THR A 154 4.82 -1.91 10.77
N ILE A 155 6.04 -2.33 10.42
CA ILE A 155 6.41 -2.67 9.05
C ILE A 155 6.70 -4.16 9.02
N LYS A 156 6.02 -4.88 8.15
CA LYS A 156 6.27 -6.30 7.92
C LYS A 156 7.04 -6.50 6.64
N LEU A 157 7.94 -7.47 6.67
CA LEU A 157 8.73 -7.90 5.51
C LEU A 157 8.36 -9.35 5.19
N TRP A 158 7.98 -9.60 3.95
CA TRP A 158 7.65 -10.95 3.46
C TRP A 158 8.59 -11.36 2.34
N ASP A 159 8.91 -12.65 2.30
CA ASP A 159 9.54 -13.27 1.13
C ASP A 159 8.50 -13.39 0.01
N VAL A 160 8.81 -12.81 -1.15
CA VAL A 160 7.86 -12.74 -2.28
C VAL A 160 7.51 -14.12 -2.83
N LYS A 161 8.47 -15.07 -2.80
CA LYS A 161 8.30 -16.41 -3.38
C LYS A 161 7.52 -17.35 -2.47
N THR A 162 7.80 -17.30 -1.16
CA THR A 162 7.19 -18.23 -0.19
C THR A 162 6.00 -17.63 0.53
N ALA A 163 5.79 -16.31 0.40
CA ALA A 163 4.78 -15.53 1.12
C ALA A 163 4.95 -15.55 2.68
N ASN A 164 6.08 -16.05 3.18
CA ASN A 164 6.36 -16.11 4.61
C ASN A 164 6.78 -14.73 5.15
N CYS A 165 6.28 -14.38 6.33
CA CYS A 165 6.76 -13.21 7.06
C CYS A 165 8.20 -13.47 7.54
N LEU A 166 9.13 -12.65 7.05
CA LEU A 166 10.54 -12.72 7.39
C LEU A 166 10.84 -11.95 8.68
N LYS A 167 10.20 -10.77 8.83
CA LYS A 167 10.48 -9.86 9.93
C LYS A 167 9.34 -8.89 10.15
N THR A 168 9.09 -8.58 11.42
CA THR A 168 8.26 -7.43 11.81
C THR A 168 9.17 -6.38 12.44
N LEU A 169 9.15 -5.17 11.88
CA LEU A 169 9.83 -4.00 12.41
C LEU A 169 8.79 -3.16 13.13
N ARG A 170 9.14 -2.68 14.30
CA ARG A 170 8.27 -1.82 15.11
C ARG A 170 9.12 -0.70 15.69
N ALA A 171 8.58 0.51 15.72
CA ALA A 171 9.16 1.59 16.51
C ALA A 171 9.07 1.24 18.01
N ASP A 172 10.06 1.62 18.78
CA ASP A 172 9.99 1.52 20.22
C ASP A 172 8.76 2.28 20.73
N ARG A 173 8.03 1.66 21.65
CA ARG A 173 6.92 2.33 22.31
C ARG A 173 7.46 3.42 23.24
N PRO A 174 6.68 4.47 23.55
CA PRO A 174 7.16 5.62 24.36
C PRO A 174 7.84 5.23 25.68
N TYR A 175 7.45 4.10 26.26
CA TYR A 175 8.01 3.57 27.51
C TYR A 175 8.65 2.18 27.34
N GLU A 176 9.12 1.86 26.13
CA GLU A 176 9.73 0.55 25.85
C GLU A 176 10.93 0.29 26.79
N GLY A 177 10.85 -0.80 27.55
CA GLY A 177 11.89 -1.17 28.54
C GLY A 177 11.93 -0.33 29.81
N MET A 178 11.06 0.66 29.99
CA MET A 178 10.96 1.41 31.24
C MET A 178 10.53 0.48 32.38
N ASN A 179 11.41 0.28 33.36
CA ASN A 179 11.10 -0.56 34.52
C ASN A 179 10.24 0.20 35.55
N ILE A 180 9.04 -0.29 35.78
CA ILE A 180 8.10 0.26 36.78
C ILE A 180 7.94 -0.63 38.02
N THR A 181 8.87 -1.58 38.23
CA THR A 181 8.88 -2.46 39.38
C THR A 181 9.04 -1.65 40.67
N GLY A 182 8.16 -1.86 41.62
CA GLY A 182 8.21 -1.17 42.92
C GLY A 182 7.80 0.30 42.90
N VAL A 183 7.39 0.85 41.76
CA VAL A 183 6.87 2.23 41.69
C VAL A 183 5.56 2.32 42.50
N THR A 184 5.56 3.23 43.47
CA THR A 184 4.40 3.51 44.35
C THR A 184 3.60 4.71 43.82
N GLY A 185 2.31 4.77 44.14
CA GLY A 185 1.43 5.88 43.74
C GLY A 185 0.73 5.70 42.40
N LEU A 186 1.05 4.65 41.64
CA LEU A 186 0.34 4.31 40.40
C LEU A 186 -0.88 3.42 40.73
N SER A 187 -2.04 3.78 40.20
CA SER A 187 -3.20 2.90 40.18
C SER A 187 -3.00 1.71 39.25
N LYS A 188 -3.81 0.66 39.39
CA LYS A 188 -3.81 -0.49 38.48
C LYS A 188 -4.04 -0.09 37.03
N ALA A 189 -4.90 0.90 36.79
CA ALA A 189 -5.19 1.39 35.44
C ALA A 189 -3.98 2.11 34.81
N GLU A 190 -3.28 2.95 35.59
CA GLU A 190 -2.07 3.65 35.12
C GLU A 190 -0.92 2.67 34.85
N LYS A 191 -0.73 1.66 35.69
CA LYS A 191 0.26 0.59 35.43
C LYS A 191 -0.07 -0.19 34.16
N ALA A 192 -1.36 -0.54 33.95
CA ALA A 192 -1.80 -1.22 32.74
C ALA A 192 -1.55 -0.37 31.50
N THR A 193 -1.81 0.94 31.58
CA THR A 193 -1.53 1.89 30.50
C THR A 193 -0.03 1.96 30.18
N LEU A 194 0.83 2.10 31.20
CA LEU A 194 2.28 2.14 31.01
C LEU A 194 2.81 0.83 30.40
N LYS A 195 2.31 -0.34 30.85
CA LYS A 195 2.64 -1.65 30.24
C LYS A 195 2.19 -1.73 28.79
N ALA A 196 1.00 -1.25 28.46
CA ALA A 196 0.52 -1.18 27.07
C ALA A 196 1.42 -0.30 26.19
N LEU A 197 2.06 0.72 26.78
CA LEU A 197 2.99 1.64 26.13
C LEU A 197 4.46 1.15 26.17
N GLY A 198 4.72 -0.06 26.68
CA GLY A 198 6.04 -0.70 26.62
C GLY A 198 6.78 -0.83 27.93
N ALA A 199 6.25 -0.30 29.04
CA ALA A 199 6.89 -0.47 30.34
C ALA A 199 6.85 -1.93 30.81
N VAL A 200 7.86 -2.33 31.58
CA VAL A 200 8.02 -3.67 32.14
C VAL A 200 7.92 -3.63 33.67
N GLU A 201 7.39 -4.69 34.28
CA GLU A 201 7.37 -4.89 35.72
C GLU A 201 7.95 -6.27 36.00
N GLU A 202 9.10 -6.34 36.68
CA GLU A 202 9.77 -7.59 37.05
C GLU A 202 8.99 -8.28 38.18
N GLY A 203 8.69 -9.57 38.01
CA GLY A 203 8.08 -10.38 39.05
C GLY A 203 6.69 -10.96 38.77
N GLU A 204 6.12 -10.73 37.58
CA GLU A 204 4.94 -11.49 37.13
C GLU A 204 5.42 -12.62 36.18
N MET A 205 5.79 -13.79 36.75
CA MET A 205 5.81 -15.07 36.06
C MET A 205 4.51 -15.82 36.35
#